data_6db0d3240ce633a008f9ca2e2a3ee6fd
#
_entry.id   6db0d3240ce633a008f9ca2e2a3ee6fd
#
_cell.length_a   1.000
_cell.length_b   1.000
_cell.length_c   1.000
_cell.angle_alpha   90.00
_cell.angle_beta   90.00
_cell.angle_gamma   90.00
#
_symmetry.space_group_name_H-M   'P 1'
#
loop_
_entity.id
_entity.type
_entity.pdbx_description
1 polymer ?
#
loop_
_entity_poly.entity_id
_entity_poly.type
_entity_poly.pdbx_seq_one_letter_code
_entity_poly.pdbx_strand_id
1 'polypeptide(L)'
;MSSLTGKLIVIEGLEGAGKSTAVNLVVELLSQKKISTITTREPGGTRIGEILRSIIKNPEYNNVLDDRSELLLLYAARIQLIEQVIKPALNVGQWVIADRFELSTLAYQGGGRKMNMRVINELSNFCLKGFKPDLTLYLDINPELGMIRAKSRGKFDRIEQESIEFFHRIHDTYHVLVKQNPEIMMIDANRSLDEVQSSIQSVIEEFIEHNL
;
A
#
# COMPACT_ATOMS: atom_id res chain seq x y z
N MET A 1 9.24 25.68 1.18
CA MET A 1 8.73 24.52 0.39
C MET A 1 7.31 24.88 0.01
N SER A 2 6.96 24.90 -1.30
CA SER A 2 5.56 25.06 -1.71
C SER A 2 4.76 23.89 -1.16
N SER A 3 3.61 24.15 -0.51
CA SER A 3 2.68 23.11 -0.11
C SER A 3 2.23 22.38 -1.37
N LEU A 4 2.30 21.04 -1.34
CA LEU A 4 1.70 20.21 -2.38
C LEU A 4 0.19 20.49 -2.41
N THR A 5 -0.37 20.74 -3.58
CA THR A 5 -1.79 21.08 -3.72
C THR A 5 -2.67 19.84 -3.94
N GLY A 6 -2.09 18.74 -4.47
CA GLY A 6 -2.73 17.44 -4.57
C GLY A 6 -2.62 16.62 -3.27
N LYS A 7 -3.35 15.50 -3.19
CA LYS A 7 -3.40 14.60 -2.04
C LYS A 7 -2.96 13.20 -2.41
N LEU A 8 -2.24 12.53 -1.49
CA LEU A 8 -1.87 11.11 -1.62
C LEU A 8 -2.78 10.25 -0.74
N ILE A 9 -3.61 9.43 -1.37
CA ILE A 9 -4.43 8.40 -0.72
C ILE A 9 -3.78 7.05 -0.97
N VAL A 10 -3.57 6.28 0.08
CA VAL A 10 -2.98 4.94 0.00
C VAL A 10 -3.98 3.89 0.44
N ILE A 11 -4.05 2.81 -0.33
CA ILE A 11 -4.85 1.62 -0.01
C ILE A 11 -3.91 0.50 0.41
N GLU A 12 -4.05 0.04 1.63
CA GLU A 12 -3.22 -0.99 2.26
C GLU A 12 -4.03 -2.24 2.61
N GLY A 13 -3.37 -3.34 2.85
CA GLY A 13 -3.99 -4.60 3.27
C GLY A 13 -3.34 -5.82 2.66
N LEU A 14 -3.68 -7.00 3.17
CA LEU A 14 -3.18 -8.29 2.68
C LEU A 14 -3.61 -8.58 1.23
N GLU A 15 -3.04 -9.63 0.66
CA GLU A 15 -3.51 -10.22 -0.58
C GLU A 15 -4.99 -10.65 -0.43
N GLY A 16 -5.78 -10.44 -1.47
CA GLY A 16 -7.22 -10.77 -1.43
C GLY A 16 -8.10 -9.80 -0.65
N ALA A 17 -7.56 -8.75 -0.02
CA ALA A 17 -8.33 -7.76 0.73
C ALA A 17 -9.24 -6.87 -0.13
N GLY A 18 -9.10 -6.90 -1.47
CA GLY A 18 -9.93 -6.10 -2.37
C GLY A 18 -9.35 -4.73 -2.73
N LYS A 19 -8.04 -4.51 -2.54
CA LYS A 19 -7.37 -3.21 -2.82
C LYS A 19 -7.66 -2.64 -4.20
N SER A 20 -7.57 -3.45 -5.26
CA SER A 20 -7.85 -2.96 -6.62
C SER A 20 -9.30 -2.48 -6.79
N THR A 21 -10.26 -3.15 -6.15
CA THR A 21 -11.66 -2.72 -6.12
C THR A 21 -11.81 -1.40 -5.37
N ALA A 22 -11.15 -1.27 -4.23
CA ALA A 22 -11.13 -0.04 -3.45
C ALA A 22 -10.49 1.13 -4.21
N VAL A 23 -9.36 0.92 -4.90
CA VAL A 23 -8.72 1.92 -5.76
C VAL A 23 -9.71 2.42 -6.83
N ASN A 24 -10.41 1.51 -7.52
CA ASN A 24 -11.38 1.88 -8.56
C ASN A 24 -12.55 2.70 -7.97
N LEU A 25 -13.08 2.30 -6.83
CA LEU A 25 -14.14 3.03 -6.14
C LEU A 25 -13.68 4.45 -5.74
N VAL A 26 -12.49 4.58 -5.15
CA VAL A 26 -11.94 5.90 -4.77
C VAL A 26 -11.78 6.81 -6.00
N VAL A 27 -11.26 6.27 -7.12
CA VAL A 27 -11.13 7.02 -8.38
C VAL A 27 -12.50 7.49 -8.87
N GLU A 28 -13.52 6.63 -8.82
CA GLU A 28 -14.89 6.97 -9.22
C GLU A 28 -15.46 8.10 -8.35
N LEU A 29 -15.36 8.00 -7.03
CA LEU A 29 -15.84 9.02 -6.09
C LEU A 29 -15.15 10.39 -6.32
N LEU A 30 -13.84 10.40 -6.52
CA LEU A 30 -13.08 11.61 -6.82
C LEU A 30 -13.47 12.20 -8.19
N SER A 31 -13.69 11.36 -9.19
CA SER A 31 -14.15 11.78 -10.52
C SER A 31 -15.54 12.46 -10.48
N GLN A 32 -16.47 11.95 -9.67
CA GLN A 32 -17.78 12.57 -9.45
C GLN A 32 -17.66 13.99 -8.88
N LYS A 33 -16.62 14.24 -8.08
CA LYS A 33 -16.27 15.57 -7.53
C LYS A 33 -15.38 16.40 -8.47
N LYS A 34 -15.10 15.91 -9.70
CA LYS A 34 -14.23 16.55 -10.71
C LYS A 34 -12.79 16.76 -10.24
N ILE A 35 -12.32 15.92 -9.30
CA ILE A 35 -10.93 15.94 -8.82
C ILE A 35 -10.09 15.13 -9.81
N SER A 36 -9.05 15.76 -10.37
CA SER A 36 -8.10 15.08 -11.26
C SER A 36 -7.26 14.08 -10.49
N THR A 37 -7.18 12.84 -10.97
CA THR A 37 -6.49 11.76 -10.27
C THR A 37 -5.56 10.97 -11.18
N ILE A 38 -4.52 10.40 -10.58
CA ILE A 38 -3.74 9.31 -11.16
C ILE A 38 -3.69 8.13 -10.19
N THR A 39 -3.53 6.93 -10.73
CA THR A 39 -3.34 5.72 -9.92
C THR A 39 -1.92 5.18 -10.08
N THR A 40 -1.39 4.61 -9.01
CA THR A 40 -0.10 3.93 -9.01
C THR A 40 -0.09 2.75 -8.06
N ARG A 41 1.03 2.02 -7.99
CA ARG A 41 1.18 0.88 -7.08
C ARG A 41 2.61 0.67 -6.64
N GLU A 42 2.80 0.04 -5.49
CA GLU A 42 4.11 -0.44 -5.02
C GLU A 42 4.17 -1.98 -4.90
N PRO A 43 5.38 -2.54 -5.10
CA PRO A 43 6.49 -1.93 -5.83
C PRO A 43 6.12 -1.77 -7.30
N GLY A 44 6.66 -0.71 -7.97
CA GLY A 44 6.38 -0.46 -9.40
C GLY A 44 6.10 1.00 -9.73
N GLY A 45 5.25 1.22 -10.75
CA GLY A 45 4.77 2.55 -11.14
C GLY A 45 5.77 3.41 -11.93
N THR A 46 7.01 2.96 -12.11
CA THR A 46 8.03 3.60 -12.98
C THR A 46 8.78 2.53 -13.75
N ARG A 47 9.46 2.90 -14.84
CA ARG A 47 10.24 1.92 -15.63
C ARG A 47 11.25 1.14 -14.76
N ILE A 48 11.98 1.82 -13.89
CA ILE A 48 12.92 1.18 -12.96
C ILE A 48 12.16 0.38 -11.91
N GLY A 49 11.10 0.96 -11.33
CA GLY A 49 10.26 0.30 -10.34
C GLY A 49 9.65 -1.02 -10.84
N GLU A 50 9.23 -1.10 -12.10
CA GLU A 50 8.70 -2.35 -12.68
C GLU A 50 9.80 -3.43 -12.86
N ILE A 51 11.03 -3.04 -13.17
CA ILE A 51 12.18 -3.97 -13.20
C ILE A 51 12.44 -4.51 -11.79
N LEU A 52 12.47 -3.64 -10.78
CA LEU A 52 12.66 -4.05 -9.39
C LEU A 52 11.50 -4.94 -8.91
N ARG A 53 10.26 -4.59 -9.28
CA ARG A 53 9.08 -5.43 -9.00
C ARG A 53 9.22 -6.82 -9.59
N SER A 54 9.70 -6.94 -10.84
CA SER A 54 9.88 -8.23 -11.49
C SER A 54 10.88 -9.12 -10.74
N ILE A 55 11.92 -8.53 -10.15
CA ILE A 55 12.88 -9.26 -9.29
C ILE A 55 12.22 -9.68 -7.97
N ILE A 56 11.57 -8.73 -7.28
CA ILE A 56 10.97 -8.96 -5.96
C ILE A 56 9.89 -10.06 -6.00
N LYS A 57 9.09 -10.08 -7.06
CA LYS A 57 7.93 -10.96 -7.18
C LYS A 57 8.19 -12.28 -7.92
N ASN A 58 9.37 -12.46 -8.54
CA ASN A 58 9.67 -13.65 -9.31
C ASN A 58 9.80 -14.90 -8.41
N PRO A 59 8.96 -15.94 -8.61
CA PRO A 59 9.02 -17.18 -7.85
C PRO A 59 10.37 -17.92 -7.94
N GLU A 60 11.13 -17.72 -9.03
CA GLU A 60 12.45 -18.34 -9.22
C GLU A 60 13.47 -17.87 -8.17
N TYR A 61 13.24 -16.70 -7.57
CA TYR A 61 14.12 -16.16 -6.52
C TYR A 61 13.64 -16.52 -5.10
N ASN A 62 12.72 -17.47 -4.99
CA ASN A 62 12.33 -17.99 -3.69
C ASN A 62 13.54 -18.66 -3.02
N ASN A 63 13.80 -18.32 -1.75
CA ASN A 63 15.00 -18.74 -1.00
C ASN A 63 16.36 -18.28 -1.60
N VAL A 64 16.37 -17.41 -2.62
CA VAL A 64 17.57 -16.85 -3.24
C VAL A 64 17.72 -15.36 -2.92
N LEU A 65 16.64 -14.61 -3.01
CA LEU A 65 16.65 -13.18 -2.69
C LEU A 65 16.71 -13.00 -1.16
N ASP A 66 17.82 -12.48 -0.67
CA ASP A 66 18.01 -12.15 0.75
C ASP A 66 17.01 -11.08 1.21
N ASP A 67 16.46 -11.21 2.41
CA ASP A 67 15.44 -10.29 2.95
C ASP A 67 15.91 -8.83 3.00
N ARG A 68 17.20 -8.59 3.27
CA ARG A 68 17.79 -7.23 3.25
C ARG A 68 17.85 -6.67 1.83
N SER A 69 18.15 -7.52 0.85
CA SER A 69 18.12 -7.13 -0.57
C SER A 69 16.69 -6.81 -1.01
N GLU A 70 15.70 -7.63 -0.60
CA GLU A 70 14.28 -7.35 -0.83
C GLU A 70 13.89 -5.96 -0.29
N LEU A 71 14.25 -5.67 0.97
CA LEU A 71 13.99 -4.39 1.62
C LEU A 71 14.60 -3.21 0.86
N LEU A 72 15.87 -3.32 0.45
CA LEU A 72 16.56 -2.26 -0.29
C LEU A 72 15.95 -2.04 -1.69
N LEU A 73 15.55 -3.11 -2.39
CA LEU A 73 14.87 -3.00 -3.69
C LEU A 73 13.50 -2.33 -3.57
N LEU A 74 12.75 -2.61 -2.50
CA LEU A 74 11.48 -1.95 -2.20
C LEU A 74 11.68 -0.44 -2.02
N TYR A 75 12.64 -0.01 -1.21
CA TYR A 75 12.93 1.41 -1.02
C TYR A 75 13.48 2.07 -2.29
N ALA A 76 14.32 1.38 -3.06
CA ALA A 76 14.79 1.90 -4.35
C ALA A 76 13.62 2.17 -5.32
N ALA A 77 12.67 1.23 -5.43
CA ALA A 77 11.47 1.41 -6.25
C ALA A 77 10.60 2.57 -5.75
N ARG A 78 10.42 2.69 -4.43
CA ARG A 78 9.63 3.75 -3.79
C ARG A 78 10.20 5.13 -4.02
N ILE A 79 11.51 5.32 -3.86
CA ILE A 79 12.17 6.60 -4.14
C ILE A 79 11.90 7.02 -5.59
N GLN A 80 12.06 6.11 -6.56
CA GLN A 80 11.78 6.39 -7.97
C GLN A 80 10.31 6.80 -8.17
N LEU A 81 9.38 6.08 -7.54
CA LEU A 81 7.95 6.36 -7.65
C LEU A 81 7.60 7.73 -7.05
N ILE A 82 8.12 8.06 -5.87
CA ILE A 82 7.88 9.35 -5.23
C ILE A 82 8.38 10.50 -6.10
N GLU A 83 9.62 10.41 -6.58
CA GLU A 83 10.26 11.54 -7.28
C GLU A 83 9.76 11.69 -8.72
N GLN A 84 9.43 10.59 -9.42
CA GLN A 84 9.06 10.63 -10.84
C GLN A 84 7.55 10.70 -11.10
N VAL A 85 6.72 10.27 -10.16
CA VAL A 85 5.27 10.16 -10.36
C VAL A 85 4.50 10.91 -9.29
N ILE A 86 4.69 10.56 -7.99
CA ILE A 86 3.81 11.07 -6.95
C ILE A 86 4.01 12.58 -6.77
N LYS A 87 5.20 13.05 -6.45
CA LYS A 87 5.46 14.48 -6.23
C LYS A 87 5.11 15.35 -7.44
N PRO A 88 5.47 15.00 -8.68
CA PRO A 88 5.08 15.77 -9.86
C PRO A 88 3.55 15.92 -9.99
N ALA A 89 2.79 14.84 -9.76
CA ALA A 89 1.33 14.90 -9.81
C ALA A 89 0.74 15.80 -8.69
N LEU A 90 1.20 15.61 -7.46
CA LEU A 90 0.76 16.43 -6.33
C LEU A 90 1.09 17.92 -6.53
N ASN A 91 2.23 18.24 -7.14
CA ASN A 91 2.64 19.63 -7.42
C ASN A 91 1.70 20.35 -8.40
N VAL A 92 1.06 19.63 -9.31
CA VAL A 92 0.09 20.21 -10.27
C VAL A 92 -1.36 20.05 -9.79
N GLY A 93 -1.59 19.67 -8.54
CA GLY A 93 -2.91 19.56 -7.94
C GLY A 93 -3.65 18.26 -8.27
N GLN A 94 -3.00 17.28 -8.91
CA GLN A 94 -3.60 15.96 -9.09
C GLN A 94 -3.52 15.15 -7.80
N TRP A 95 -4.59 14.44 -7.49
CA TRP A 95 -4.59 13.49 -6.40
C TRP A 95 -4.00 12.16 -6.87
N VAL A 96 -3.26 11.49 -6.00
CA VAL A 96 -2.62 10.20 -6.28
C VAL A 96 -3.26 9.12 -5.42
N ILE A 97 -3.72 8.04 -6.06
CA ILE A 97 -4.21 6.85 -5.36
C ILE A 97 -3.18 5.74 -5.56
N ALA A 98 -2.58 5.28 -4.47
CA ALA A 98 -1.55 4.25 -4.49
C ALA A 98 -2.04 2.93 -3.88
N ASP A 99 -1.88 1.82 -4.61
CA ASP A 99 -2.02 0.46 -4.07
C ASP A 99 -0.71 0.09 -3.38
N ARG A 100 -0.69 0.15 -2.06
CA ARG A 100 0.44 0.01 -1.14
C ARG A 100 1.39 1.22 -1.11
N PHE A 101 2.03 1.36 0.05
CA PHE A 101 3.10 2.31 0.33
C PHE A 101 3.96 1.82 1.50
N GLU A 102 4.46 2.71 2.33
CA GLU A 102 5.37 2.45 3.45
C GLU A 102 4.81 1.45 4.48
N LEU A 103 3.51 1.51 4.79
CA LEU A 103 2.89 0.64 5.78
C LEU A 103 3.04 -0.84 5.40
N SER A 104 3.00 -1.16 4.10
CA SER A 104 3.31 -2.51 3.60
C SER A 104 4.73 -2.95 3.96
N THR A 105 5.74 -2.08 3.87
CA THR A 105 7.13 -2.45 4.23
C THR A 105 7.27 -2.74 5.72
N LEU A 106 6.66 -1.91 6.57
CA LEU A 106 6.65 -2.15 8.02
C LEU A 106 5.98 -3.49 8.36
N ALA A 107 4.86 -3.80 7.70
CA ALA A 107 4.13 -5.03 7.96
C ALA A 107 4.83 -6.28 7.38
N TYR A 108 5.27 -6.24 6.11
CA TYR A 108 5.83 -7.41 5.42
C TYR A 108 7.27 -7.70 5.83
N GLN A 109 8.16 -6.70 5.78
CA GLN A 109 9.57 -6.89 6.14
C GLN A 109 9.75 -6.84 7.65
N GLY A 110 9.08 -5.93 8.35
CA GLY A 110 9.14 -5.85 9.81
C GLY A 110 8.43 -7.02 10.49
N GLY A 111 7.14 -7.22 10.21
CA GLY A 111 6.33 -8.29 10.79
C GLY A 111 6.58 -9.65 10.14
N GLY A 112 6.34 -9.77 8.85
CA GLY A 112 6.44 -11.03 8.09
C GLY A 112 7.84 -11.63 8.14
N ARG A 113 8.87 -10.87 7.69
CA ARG A 113 10.30 -11.27 7.70
C ARG A 113 10.96 -11.14 9.08
N LYS A 114 10.29 -10.57 10.07
CA LYS A 114 10.82 -10.33 11.43
C LYS A 114 12.10 -9.48 11.44
N MET A 115 12.25 -8.58 10.48
CA MET A 115 13.39 -7.68 10.43
C MET A 115 13.30 -6.65 11.56
N ASN A 116 14.46 -6.15 11.99
CA ASN A 116 14.52 -5.15 13.04
C ASN A 116 13.86 -3.84 12.58
N MET A 117 12.75 -3.46 13.23
CA MET A 117 11.99 -2.25 12.94
C MET A 117 12.83 -0.97 13.01
N ARG A 118 13.86 -0.92 13.87
CA ARG A 118 14.75 0.22 13.93
C ARG A 118 15.50 0.44 12.62
N VAL A 119 16.01 -0.64 12.01
CA VAL A 119 16.71 -0.57 10.71
C VAL A 119 15.75 -0.11 9.61
N ILE A 120 14.52 -0.64 9.60
CA ILE A 120 13.50 -0.22 8.63
C ILE A 120 13.18 1.27 8.81
N ASN A 121 13.00 1.74 10.03
CA ASN A 121 12.71 3.15 10.31
C ASN A 121 13.88 4.08 9.94
N GLU A 122 15.13 3.66 10.13
CA GLU A 122 16.32 4.42 9.70
C GLU A 122 16.36 4.55 8.16
N LEU A 123 16.07 3.45 7.43
CA LEU A 123 15.94 3.48 5.96
C LEU A 123 14.75 4.34 5.50
N SER A 124 13.61 4.20 6.15
CA SER A 124 12.42 5.01 5.89
C SER A 124 12.76 6.50 6.01
N ASN A 125 13.36 6.92 7.11
CA ASN A 125 13.76 8.31 7.32
C ASN A 125 14.72 8.82 6.24
N PHE A 126 15.69 8.02 5.84
CA PHE A 126 16.61 8.36 4.75
C PHE A 126 15.90 8.49 3.40
N CYS A 127 15.01 7.54 3.07
CA CYS A 127 14.38 7.44 1.76
C CYS A 127 13.20 8.40 1.59
N LEU A 128 12.35 8.52 2.61
CA LEU A 128 11.11 9.30 2.52
C LEU A 128 11.30 10.77 2.92
N LYS A 129 12.26 11.07 3.79
CA LYS A 129 12.52 12.45 4.27
C LYS A 129 11.27 13.12 4.83
N GLY A 130 10.45 12.36 5.55
CA GLY A 130 9.19 12.82 6.13
C GLY A 130 8.01 12.88 5.15
N PHE A 131 8.17 12.42 3.91
CA PHE A 131 7.05 12.31 2.97
C PHE A 131 6.11 11.19 3.43
N LYS A 132 4.82 11.51 3.60
CA LYS A 132 3.78 10.59 4.07
C LYS A 132 2.48 10.78 3.30
N PRO A 133 1.60 9.77 3.26
CA PRO A 133 0.25 9.90 2.74
C PRO A 133 -0.58 10.93 3.51
N ASP A 134 -1.55 11.55 2.84
CA ASP A 134 -2.57 12.39 3.48
C ASP A 134 -3.71 11.53 4.09
N LEU A 135 -3.99 10.37 3.49
CA LEU A 135 -4.94 9.37 3.99
C LEU A 135 -4.44 7.97 3.69
N THR A 136 -4.55 7.07 4.65
CA THR A 136 -4.33 5.62 4.43
C THR A 136 -5.58 4.83 4.81
N LEU A 137 -6.10 4.03 3.88
CA LEU A 137 -7.15 3.06 4.13
C LEU A 137 -6.52 1.67 4.29
N TYR A 138 -6.63 1.09 5.46
CA TYR A 138 -6.21 -0.29 5.70
C TYR A 138 -7.41 -1.22 5.59
N LEU A 139 -7.41 -2.08 4.57
CA LEU A 139 -8.43 -3.10 4.36
C LEU A 139 -8.07 -4.33 5.19
N ASP A 140 -8.72 -4.47 6.34
CA ASP A 140 -8.50 -5.54 7.29
C ASP A 140 -9.23 -6.81 6.87
N ILE A 141 -8.49 -7.84 6.49
CA ILE A 141 -9.03 -9.15 6.11
C ILE A 141 -8.34 -10.26 6.90
N ASN A 142 -9.13 -11.26 7.28
CA ASN A 142 -8.61 -12.51 7.82
C ASN A 142 -7.61 -13.14 6.83
N PRO A 143 -6.38 -13.52 7.25
CA PRO A 143 -5.33 -14.02 6.37
C PRO A 143 -5.76 -15.23 5.52
N GLU A 144 -6.49 -16.19 6.09
CA GLU A 144 -6.97 -17.39 5.39
C GLU A 144 -7.94 -17.01 4.27
N LEU A 145 -8.91 -16.13 4.58
CA LEU A 145 -9.86 -15.65 3.59
C LEU A 145 -9.17 -14.87 2.47
N GLY A 146 -8.20 -14.02 2.84
CA GLY A 146 -7.37 -13.27 1.90
C GLY A 146 -6.63 -14.20 0.94
N MET A 147 -5.97 -15.23 1.46
CA MET A 147 -5.21 -16.19 0.66
C MET A 147 -6.12 -17.05 -0.23
N ILE A 148 -7.32 -17.44 0.23
CA ILE A 148 -8.32 -18.12 -0.60
C ILE A 148 -8.71 -17.23 -1.80
N ARG A 149 -9.00 -15.94 -1.56
CA ARG A 149 -9.34 -14.98 -2.61
C ARG A 149 -8.15 -14.70 -3.55
N ALA A 150 -6.92 -14.65 -3.02
CA ALA A 150 -5.71 -14.48 -3.83
C ALA A 150 -5.49 -15.69 -4.75
N LYS A 151 -5.66 -16.91 -4.26
CA LYS A 151 -5.49 -18.16 -5.02
C LYS A 151 -6.43 -18.27 -6.23
N SER A 152 -7.63 -17.73 -6.12
CA SER A 152 -8.61 -17.76 -7.22
C SER A 152 -8.20 -16.90 -8.43
N ARG A 153 -7.20 -15.99 -8.29
CA ARG A 153 -6.72 -15.09 -9.35
C ARG A 153 -5.62 -15.70 -10.23
N GLY A 154 -5.07 -16.85 -9.86
CA GLY A 154 -4.05 -17.54 -10.66
C GLY A 154 -2.82 -18.00 -9.88
N LYS A 155 -1.65 -18.00 -10.54
CA LYS A 155 -0.40 -18.46 -9.92
C LYS A 155 0.10 -17.44 -8.89
N PHE A 156 0.53 -17.93 -7.75
CA PHE A 156 1.16 -17.13 -6.70
C PHE A 156 2.53 -16.61 -7.12
N ASP A 157 2.78 -15.34 -6.82
CA ASP A 157 4.12 -14.76 -6.87
C ASP A 157 4.98 -15.24 -5.68
N ARG A 158 6.23 -14.79 -5.62
CA ARG A 158 7.19 -15.20 -4.58
C ARG A 158 6.69 -14.91 -3.16
N ILE A 159 6.05 -13.77 -2.94
CA ILE A 159 5.53 -13.39 -1.62
C ILE A 159 4.28 -14.19 -1.29
N GLU A 160 3.39 -14.40 -2.26
CA GLU A 160 2.16 -15.18 -2.07
C GLU A 160 2.42 -16.69 -1.82
N GLN A 161 3.66 -17.17 -2.05
CA GLN A 161 4.09 -18.54 -1.72
C GLN A 161 4.54 -18.73 -0.28
N GLU A 162 4.61 -17.68 0.52
CA GLU A 162 4.95 -17.76 1.94
C GLU A 162 3.89 -18.52 2.74
N SER A 163 4.28 -18.98 3.93
CA SER A 163 3.39 -19.74 4.82
C SER A 163 2.27 -18.86 5.39
N ILE A 164 1.18 -19.49 5.83
CA ILE A 164 0.08 -18.73 6.46
C ILE A 164 0.52 -18.00 7.72
N GLU A 165 1.48 -18.54 8.47
CA GLU A 165 2.05 -17.88 9.66
C GLU A 165 2.78 -16.59 9.30
N PHE A 166 3.34 -16.47 8.08
CA PHE A 166 3.91 -15.23 7.59
C PHE A 166 2.82 -14.16 7.44
N PHE A 167 1.67 -14.50 6.86
CA PHE A 167 0.55 -13.58 6.70
C PHE A 167 -0.13 -13.23 8.03
N HIS A 168 -0.19 -14.15 8.99
CA HIS A 168 -0.63 -13.82 10.34
C HIS A 168 0.26 -12.76 11.00
N ARG A 169 1.58 -12.91 10.91
CA ARG A 169 2.49 -11.90 11.46
C ARG A 169 2.35 -10.52 10.79
N ILE A 170 2.09 -10.49 9.48
CA ILE A 170 1.82 -9.25 8.76
C ILE A 170 0.54 -8.61 9.27
N HIS A 171 -0.53 -9.38 9.38
CA HIS A 171 -1.83 -8.93 9.88
C HIS A 171 -1.72 -8.35 11.29
N ASP A 172 -1.09 -9.09 12.21
CA ASP A 172 -0.85 -8.62 13.58
C ASP A 172 -0.05 -7.31 13.61
N THR A 173 0.95 -7.19 12.72
CA THR A 173 1.76 -5.98 12.62
C THR A 173 0.95 -4.81 12.09
N TYR A 174 0.09 -5.00 11.08
CA TYR A 174 -0.83 -3.97 10.63
C TYR A 174 -1.72 -3.48 11.78
N HIS A 175 -2.28 -4.38 12.57
CA HIS A 175 -3.11 -4.02 13.72
C HIS A 175 -2.36 -3.19 14.77
N VAL A 176 -1.09 -3.52 15.05
CA VAL A 176 -0.24 -2.72 15.95
C VAL A 176 -0.01 -1.33 15.37
N LEU A 177 0.34 -1.24 14.08
CA LEU A 177 0.65 0.03 13.42
C LEU A 177 -0.58 0.94 13.31
N VAL A 178 -1.75 0.39 12.99
CA VAL A 178 -3.02 1.13 12.94
C VAL A 178 -3.39 1.70 14.31
N LYS A 179 -3.25 0.90 15.38
CA LYS A 179 -3.51 1.38 16.76
C LYS A 179 -2.59 2.53 17.17
N GLN A 180 -1.37 2.57 16.63
CA GLN A 180 -0.40 3.62 16.94
C GLN A 180 -0.58 4.89 16.10
N ASN A 181 -1.32 4.80 14.99
CA ASN A 181 -1.49 5.88 14.03
C ASN A 181 -2.98 6.12 13.74
N PRO A 182 -3.64 7.00 14.47
CA PRO A 182 -5.08 7.27 14.30
C PRO A 182 -5.43 7.88 12.92
N GLU A 183 -4.44 8.32 12.15
CA GLU A 183 -4.61 8.80 10.77
C GLU A 183 -4.84 7.65 9.77
N ILE A 184 -4.68 6.38 10.18
CA ILE A 184 -4.95 5.21 9.34
C ILE A 184 -6.38 4.74 9.59
N MET A 185 -7.20 4.81 8.57
CA MET A 185 -8.59 4.38 8.63
C MET A 185 -8.70 2.88 8.34
N MET A 186 -9.13 2.11 9.33
CA MET A 186 -9.32 0.66 9.19
C MET A 186 -10.71 0.35 8.67
N ILE A 187 -10.77 -0.45 7.60
CA ILE A 187 -12.00 -0.93 6.95
C ILE A 187 -12.08 -2.45 7.10
N ASP A 188 -13.13 -2.97 7.69
CA ASP A 188 -13.37 -4.42 7.82
C ASP A 188 -13.71 -5.05 6.46
N ALA A 189 -12.70 -5.64 5.80
CA ALA A 189 -12.82 -6.28 4.50
C ALA A 189 -13.33 -7.75 4.56
N ASN A 190 -13.70 -8.23 5.74
CA ASN A 190 -14.36 -9.55 5.89
C ASN A 190 -15.84 -9.49 5.54
N ARG A 191 -16.42 -8.30 5.51
CA ARG A 191 -17.83 -8.05 5.23
C ARG A 191 -18.17 -8.24 3.75
N SER A 192 -19.45 -8.05 3.42
CA SER A 192 -19.93 -8.04 2.05
C SER A 192 -19.29 -6.90 1.24
N LEU A 193 -19.25 -7.05 -0.09
CA LEU A 193 -18.68 -6.03 -0.96
C LEU A 193 -19.36 -4.67 -0.76
N ASP A 194 -20.70 -4.67 -0.66
CA ASP A 194 -21.50 -3.44 -0.53
C ASP A 194 -21.21 -2.72 0.79
N GLU A 195 -21.04 -3.47 1.91
CA GLU A 195 -20.70 -2.89 3.20
C GLU A 195 -19.28 -2.29 3.20
N VAL A 196 -18.31 -2.98 2.59
CA VAL A 196 -16.95 -2.50 2.43
C VAL A 196 -16.93 -1.22 1.59
N GLN A 197 -17.64 -1.22 0.45
CA GLN A 197 -17.75 -0.05 -0.41
C GLN A 197 -18.39 1.13 0.30
N SER A 198 -19.48 0.92 1.03
CA SER A 198 -20.14 1.97 1.82
C SER A 198 -19.21 2.56 2.89
N SER A 199 -18.41 1.73 3.56
CA SER A 199 -17.43 2.19 4.55
C SER A 199 -16.33 3.02 3.91
N ILE A 200 -15.80 2.59 2.75
CA ILE A 200 -14.80 3.35 1.99
C ILE A 200 -15.37 4.69 1.53
N GLN A 201 -16.59 4.67 0.97
CA GLN A 201 -17.27 5.88 0.51
C GLN A 201 -17.41 6.92 1.62
N SER A 202 -17.90 6.52 2.81
CA SER A 202 -18.02 7.42 3.97
C SER A 202 -16.70 8.11 4.31
N VAL A 203 -15.60 7.35 4.38
CA VAL A 203 -14.28 7.91 4.72
C VAL A 203 -13.78 8.85 3.62
N ILE A 204 -13.96 8.50 2.36
CA ILE A 204 -13.50 9.32 1.23
C ILE A 204 -14.32 10.61 1.12
N GLU A 205 -15.64 10.56 1.32
CA GLU A 205 -16.50 11.75 1.31
C GLU A 205 -16.11 12.72 2.42
N GLU A 206 -15.90 12.23 3.65
CA GLU A 206 -15.42 13.03 4.77
C GLU A 206 -14.03 13.64 4.47
N PHE A 207 -13.10 12.84 3.91
CA PHE A 207 -11.78 13.34 3.54
C PHE A 207 -11.83 14.43 2.46
N ILE A 208 -12.71 14.30 1.47
CA ILE A 208 -12.91 15.30 0.42
C ILE A 208 -13.45 16.60 1.03
N GLU A 209 -14.47 16.54 1.89
CA GLU A 209 -15.07 17.70 2.55
C GLU A 209 -14.07 18.53 3.35
N HIS A 210 -13.09 17.89 3.98
CA HIS A 210 -12.05 18.57 4.75
C HIS A 210 -10.89 19.12 3.90
N ASN A 211 -10.80 18.79 2.61
CA ASN A 211 -9.66 19.10 1.76
C ASN A 211 -10.01 19.89 0.47
N LEU A 212 -11.27 20.24 0.26
CA LEU A 212 -11.75 21.15 -0.77
C LEU A 212 -12.26 22.46 -0.15
#